data_9005df1648ea3d4ae9e87e3d7d815277
#
_entry.id   9005df1648ea3d4ae9e87e3d7d815277
#
_cell.length_a   1.000
_cell.length_b   1.000
_cell.length_c   1.000
_cell.angle_alpha   90.00
_cell.angle_beta   90.00
_cell.angle_gamma   90.00
#
_symmetry.space_group_name_H-M   'P 1'
#
loop_
_entity.id
_entity.type
_entity.pdbx_description
1 polymer ?
#
loop_
_entity_poly.entity_id
_entity_poly.type
_entity_poly.pdbx_seq_one_letter_code
_entity_poly.pdbx_strand_id
1 'polypeptide(L)'
;YRHAWSVLRWPLLLAIVVAFLVSLYRFSPNVRHGWRECVPGALLGASLWIAAAIAFRISAAVGLQSSRGVSGGDANVDIIGQSVNAVIATVLWAYLASIAILLGGEFNALLRRRRLAAALEARQRADAGAAAAPRFEAAPREREPA
;
A
#
# COMPACT_ATOMS: atom_id res chain seq x y z
N TYR A 1 25.83 2.69 -22.51
CA TYR A 1 24.66 3.54 -22.20
C TYR A 1 23.34 2.75 -22.28
N ARG A 2 23.12 1.87 -23.29
CA ARG A 2 21.84 1.15 -23.49
C ARG A 2 21.52 0.16 -22.37
N HIS A 3 22.51 -0.54 -21.83
CA HIS A 3 22.30 -1.47 -20.71
C HIS A 3 22.03 -0.76 -19.39
N ALA A 4 22.74 0.32 -19.09
CA ALA A 4 22.52 1.13 -17.90
C ALA A 4 21.11 1.75 -17.90
N TRP A 5 20.62 2.23 -19.03
CA TRP A 5 19.28 2.78 -19.19
C TRP A 5 18.19 1.73 -18.99
N SER A 6 18.36 0.50 -19.53
CA SER A 6 17.37 -0.56 -19.36
C SER A 6 17.26 -1.07 -17.92
N VAL A 7 18.35 -1.00 -17.14
CA VAL A 7 18.35 -1.36 -15.71
C VAL A 7 17.75 -0.23 -14.86
N LEU A 8 18.10 1.03 -15.16
CA LEU A 8 17.69 2.20 -14.36
C LEU A 8 16.20 2.53 -14.51
N ARG A 9 15.60 2.28 -15.66
CA ARG A 9 14.19 2.61 -15.91
C ARG A 9 13.21 1.87 -14.98
N TRP A 10 13.51 0.61 -14.59
CA TRP A 10 12.61 -0.19 -13.74
C TRP A 10 12.52 0.35 -12.31
N PRO A 11 13.63 0.61 -11.59
CA PRO A 11 13.56 1.21 -10.28
C PRO A 11 13.00 2.64 -10.34
N LEU A 12 13.24 3.40 -11.42
CA LEU A 12 12.66 4.72 -11.58
C LEU A 12 11.14 4.68 -11.71
N LEU A 13 10.59 3.78 -12.53
CA LEU A 13 9.15 3.58 -12.67
C LEU A 13 8.53 3.13 -11.34
N LEU A 14 9.18 2.21 -10.64
CA LEU A 14 8.73 1.78 -9.33
C LEU A 14 8.70 2.95 -8.32
N ALA A 15 9.75 3.77 -8.30
CA ALA A 15 9.81 4.94 -7.44
C ALA A 15 8.69 5.94 -7.74
N ILE A 16 8.37 6.17 -9.02
CA ILE A 16 7.27 7.03 -9.45
C ILE A 16 5.91 6.46 -8.96
N VAL A 17 5.68 5.16 -9.13
CA VAL A 17 4.45 4.50 -8.67
C VAL A 17 4.31 4.59 -7.15
N VAL A 18 5.39 4.30 -6.41
CA VAL A 18 5.39 4.42 -4.94
C VAL A 18 5.15 5.87 -4.51
N ALA A 19 5.81 6.84 -5.14
CA ALA A 19 5.62 8.27 -4.85
C ALA A 19 4.16 8.70 -5.11
N PHE A 20 3.57 8.22 -6.19
CA PHE A 20 2.16 8.46 -6.52
C PHE A 20 1.23 7.86 -5.46
N LEU A 21 1.43 6.61 -5.05
CA LEU A 21 0.64 5.94 -4.02
C LEU A 21 0.79 6.62 -2.66
N VAL A 22 2.01 7.02 -2.29
CA VAL A 22 2.25 7.79 -1.06
C VAL A 22 1.50 9.11 -1.10
N SER A 23 1.52 9.80 -2.23
CA SER A 23 0.77 11.06 -2.43
C SER A 23 -0.73 10.81 -2.31
N LEU A 24 -1.25 9.78 -2.97
CA LEU A 24 -2.66 9.40 -2.90
C LEU A 24 -3.09 9.11 -1.45
N TYR A 25 -2.34 8.30 -0.72
CA TYR A 25 -2.65 7.94 0.66
C TYR A 25 -2.47 9.10 1.64
N ARG A 26 -1.67 10.11 1.29
CA ARG A 26 -1.49 11.31 2.09
C ARG A 26 -2.61 12.33 1.90
N PHE A 27 -3.05 12.53 0.65
CA PHE A 27 -4.03 13.58 0.32
C PHE A 27 -5.48 13.10 0.37
N SER A 28 -5.72 11.78 0.20
CA SER A 28 -7.05 11.20 0.18
C SER A 28 -7.76 11.21 1.55
N PRO A 29 -7.10 10.88 2.70
CA PRO A 29 -7.76 10.96 4.00
C PRO A 29 -7.74 12.38 4.56
N ASN A 30 -8.85 12.79 5.19
CA ASN A 30 -8.99 14.09 5.89
C ASN A 30 -8.12 14.21 7.16
N VAL A 31 -7.11 13.37 7.34
CA VAL A 31 -6.22 13.33 8.51
C VAL A 31 -4.78 13.50 8.04
N ARG A 32 -4.06 14.47 8.60
CA ARG A 32 -2.65 14.70 8.30
C ARG A 32 -1.80 13.50 8.71
N HIS A 33 -1.33 12.74 7.71
CA HIS A 33 -0.44 11.60 7.89
C HIS A 33 1.03 12.02 7.71
N GLY A 34 1.91 11.47 8.53
CA GLY A 34 3.34 11.59 8.30
C GLY A 34 3.77 10.83 7.03
N TRP A 35 4.69 11.38 6.24
CA TRP A 35 5.21 10.74 5.01
C TRP A 35 5.67 9.30 5.25
N ARG A 36 6.35 9.07 6.37
CA ARG A 36 6.89 7.75 6.75
C ARG A 36 5.82 6.71 7.08
N GLU A 37 4.65 7.15 7.48
CA GLU A 37 3.54 6.25 7.85
C GLU A 37 2.80 5.71 6.63
N CYS A 38 2.85 6.42 5.50
CA CYS A 38 2.22 6.00 4.25
C CYS A 38 3.09 5.04 3.42
N VAL A 39 4.41 4.99 3.66
CA VAL A 39 5.36 4.19 2.89
C VAL A 39 5.06 2.68 2.92
N PRO A 40 4.82 2.02 4.09
CA PRO A 40 4.62 0.57 4.11
C PRO A 40 3.40 0.12 3.32
N GLY A 41 2.30 0.87 3.36
CA GLY A 41 1.13 0.54 2.53
C GLY A 41 1.33 0.85 1.06
N ALA A 42 2.08 1.91 0.73
CA ALA A 42 2.44 2.19 -0.66
C ALA A 42 3.33 1.09 -1.27
N LEU A 43 4.28 0.56 -0.50
CA LEU A 43 5.10 -0.57 -0.92
C LEU A 43 4.26 -1.84 -1.11
N LEU A 44 3.34 -2.12 -0.18
CA LEU A 44 2.43 -3.25 -0.31
C LEU A 44 1.52 -3.10 -1.52
N GLY A 45 0.89 -1.95 -1.71
CA GLY A 45 0.05 -1.66 -2.87
C GLY A 45 0.82 -1.79 -4.18
N ALA A 46 2.04 -1.25 -4.25
CA ALA A 46 2.91 -1.36 -5.42
C ALA A 46 3.32 -2.82 -5.71
N SER A 47 3.65 -3.61 -4.68
CA SER A 47 4.00 -5.03 -4.84
C SER A 47 2.82 -5.87 -5.33
N LEU A 48 1.62 -5.64 -4.78
CA LEU A 48 0.40 -6.27 -5.27
C LEU A 48 0.08 -5.88 -6.72
N TRP A 49 0.25 -4.61 -7.05
CA TRP A 49 0.03 -4.13 -8.42
C TRP A 49 1.00 -4.78 -9.42
N ILE A 50 2.29 -4.91 -9.05
CA ILE A 50 3.28 -5.62 -9.87
C ILE A 50 2.90 -7.09 -10.01
N ALA A 51 2.51 -7.76 -8.92
CA ALA A 51 2.08 -9.15 -8.95
C ALA A 51 0.86 -9.34 -9.87
N ALA A 52 -0.12 -8.46 -9.81
CA ALA A 52 -1.28 -8.44 -10.71
C ALA A 52 -0.87 -8.25 -12.17
N ALA A 53 0.06 -7.32 -12.45
CA ALA A 53 0.57 -7.09 -13.80
C ALA A 53 1.32 -8.30 -14.37
N ILE A 54 2.10 -9.01 -13.55
CA ILE A 54 2.80 -10.24 -13.92
C ILE A 54 1.78 -11.34 -14.19
N ALA A 55 0.82 -11.57 -13.30
CA ALA A 55 -0.24 -12.56 -13.48
C ALA A 55 -1.05 -12.30 -14.75
N PHE A 56 -1.40 -11.05 -15.01
CA PHE A 56 -2.08 -10.63 -16.23
C PHE A 56 -1.25 -10.93 -17.48
N ARG A 57 0.05 -10.63 -17.44
CA ARG A 57 0.96 -10.90 -18.56
C ARG A 57 1.08 -12.40 -18.87
N ILE A 58 1.14 -13.23 -17.82
CA ILE A 58 1.16 -14.70 -17.98
C ILE A 58 -0.15 -15.18 -18.58
N SER A 59 -1.29 -14.72 -18.07
CA SER A 59 -2.63 -15.09 -18.58
C SER A 59 -2.81 -14.69 -20.05
N ALA A 60 -2.35 -13.49 -20.42
CA ALA A 60 -2.39 -13.03 -21.81
C ALA A 60 -1.51 -13.89 -22.72
N ALA A 61 -0.32 -14.29 -22.26
CA ALA A 61 0.57 -15.16 -23.05
C ALA A 61 -0.04 -16.55 -23.29
N VAL A 62 -0.67 -17.14 -22.25
CA VAL A 62 -1.37 -18.43 -22.36
C VAL A 62 -2.61 -18.31 -23.26
N GLY A 63 -3.40 -17.24 -23.10
CA GLY A 63 -4.59 -16.99 -23.92
C GLY A 63 -4.26 -16.84 -25.42
N LEU A 64 -3.18 -16.13 -25.74
CA LEU A 64 -2.71 -15.97 -27.12
C LEU A 64 -2.24 -17.30 -27.75
N GLN A 65 -1.67 -18.22 -26.97
CA GLN A 65 -1.28 -19.53 -27.44
C GLN A 65 -2.50 -20.41 -27.73
N SER A 66 -3.52 -20.35 -26.89
CA SER A 66 -4.77 -21.09 -27.11
C SER A 66 -5.54 -20.58 -28.30
N SER A 67 -5.55 -19.29 -28.59
CA SER A 67 -6.22 -18.71 -29.76
C SER A 67 -5.55 -19.07 -31.07
N ARG A 68 -4.23 -19.26 -31.11
CA ARG A 68 -3.50 -19.69 -32.32
C ARG A 68 -3.83 -21.09 -32.77
N GLY A 69 -4.32 -21.93 -31.87
CA GLY A 69 -4.75 -23.30 -32.20
C GLY A 69 -6.15 -23.41 -32.87
N VAL A 70 -6.93 -22.34 -32.82
CA VAL A 70 -8.33 -22.29 -33.32
C VAL A 70 -8.48 -21.45 -34.59
N SER A 71 -7.41 -20.80 -35.06
CA SER A 71 -7.43 -19.94 -36.26
C SER A 71 -7.66 -20.73 -37.57
N GLY A 72 -8.92 -21.09 -37.79
CA GLY A 72 -9.45 -21.53 -39.09
C GLY A 72 -10.63 -20.67 -39.56
N GLY A 73 -10.89 -19.52 -38.90
CA GLY A 73 -11.99 -18.62 -39.18
C GLY A 73 -11.59 -17.38 -39.99
N ASP A 74 -12.60 -16.67 -40.52
CA ASP A 74 -12.45 -15.44 -41.28
C ASP A 74 -11.68 -14.37 -40.46
N ALA A 75 -10.74 -13.69 -41.12
CA ALA A 75 -9.89 -12.66 -40.49
C ALA A 75 -10.67 -11.56 -39.73
N ASN A 76 -11.89 -11.25 -40.14
CA ASN A 76 -12.75 -10.26 -39.49
C ASN A 76 -13.27 -10.75 -38.15
N VAL A 77 -13.56 -12.05 -37.99
CA VAL A 77 -13.98 -12.64 -36.70
C VAL A 77 -12.84 -12.62 -35.68
N ASP A 78 -11.62 -12.83 -36.17
CA ASP A 78 -10.40 -12.81 -35.33
C ASP A 78 -10.09 -11.40 -34.80
N ILE A 79 -10.27 -10.36 -35.61
CA ILE A 79 -10.09 -8.94 -35.21
C ILE A 79 -11.13 -8.54 -34.17
N ILE A 80 -12.40 -8.91 -34.34
CA ILE A 80 -13.46 -8.62 -33.38
C ILE A 80 -13.18 -9.33 -32.03
N GLY A 81 -12.84 -10.62 -32.09
CA GLY A 81 -12.49 -11.41 -30.91
C GLY A 81 -11.31 -10.84 -30.14
N GLN A 82 -10.26 -10.41 -30.82
CA GLN A 82 -9.12 -9.72 -30.19
C GLN A 82 -9.52 -8.39 -29.52
N SER A 83 -10.36 -7.60 -30.17
CA SER A 83 -10.82 -6.32 -29.64
C SER A 83 -11.64 -6.49 -28.35
N VAL A 84 -12.57 -7.43 -28.35
CA VAL A 84 -13.40 -7.77 -27.19
C VAL A 84 -12.53 -8.29 -26.05
N ASN A 85 -11.60 -9.20 -26.33
CA ASN A 85 -10.68 -9.73 -25.32
C ASN A 85 -9.78 -8.63 -24.73
N ALA A 86 -9.31 -7.68 -25.53
CA ALA A 86 -8.50 -6.56 -25.06
C ALA A 86 -9.30 -5.65 -24.12
N VAL A 87 -10.58 -5.39 -24.41
CA VAL A 87 -11.46 -4.60 -23.52
C VAL A 87 -11.67 -5.32 -22.20
N ILE A 88 -12.06 -6.61 -22.23
CA ILE A 88 -12.26 -7.42 -21.02
C ILE A 88 -10.98 -7.45 -20.17
N ALA A 89 -9.85 -7.70 -20.81
CA ALA A 89 -8.55 -7.74 -20.18
C ALA A 89 -8.19 -6.41 -19.50
N THR A 90 -8.46 -5.28 -20.17
CA THR A 90 -8.22 -3.94 -19.62
C THR A 90 -9.11 -3.65 -18.41
N VAL A 91 -10.39 -4.00 -18.47
CA VAL A 91 -11.32 -3.83 -17.34
C VAL A 91 -10.89 -4.68 -16.14
N LEU A 92 -10.54 -5.95 -16.38
CA LEU A 92 -10.05 -6.85 -15.34
C LEU A 92 -8.76 -6.33 -14.70
N TRP A 93 -7.81 -5.84 -15.51
CA TRP A 93 -6.57 -5.25 -15.01
C TRP A 93 -6.84 -4.01 -14.17
N ALA A 94 -7.72 -3.11 -14.63
CA ALA A 94 -8.09 -1.91 -13.87
C ALA A 94 -8.76 -2.26 -12.53
N TYR A 95 -9.58 -3.31 -12.50
CA TYR A 95 -10.19 -3.82 -11.28
C TYR A 95 -9.15 -4.35 -10.29
N LEU A 96 -8.21 -5.18 -10.74
CA LEU A 96 -7.12 -5.70 -9.91
C LEU A 96 -6.22 -4.58 -9.39
N ALA A 97 -5.90 -3.58 -10.22
CA ALA A 97 -5.13 -2.41 -9.82
C ALA A 97 -5.85 -1.61 -8.72
N SER A 98 -7.17 -1.43 -8.82
CA SER A 98 -7.98 -0.76 -7.81
C SER A 98 -7.96 -1.50 -6.47
N ILE A 99 -8.09 -2.83 -6.49
CA ILE A 99 -7.99 -3.66 -5.28
C ILE A 99 -6.60 -3.50 -4.63
N ALA A 100 -5.53 -3.54 -5.41
CA ALA A 100 -4.17 -3.38 -4.90
C ALA A 100 -3.97 -2.04 -4.18
N ILE A 101 -4.50 -0.96 -4.75
CA ILE A 101 -4.46 0.39 -4.16
C ILE A 101 -5.27 0.43 -2.85
N LEU A 102 -6.48 -0.12 -2.84
CA LEU A 102 -7.33 -0.15 -1.64
C LEU A 102 -6.68 -0.95 -0.51
N LEU A 103 -6.16 -2.14 -0.81
CA LEU A 103 -5.48 -2.98 0.19
C LEU A 103 -4.24 -2.29 0.78
N GLY A 104 -3.48 -1.55 -0.03
CA GLY A 104 -2.37 -0.75 0.46
C GLY A 104 -2.81 0.35 1.44
N GLY A 105 -3.93 1.01 1.16
CA GLY A 105 -4.53 2.01 2.04
C GLY A 105 -5.05 1.42 3.36
N GLU A 106 -5.78 0.31 3.28
CA GLU A 106 -6.27 -0.45 4.44
C GLU A 106 -5.11 -0.93 5.35
N PHE A 107 -4.04 -1.41 4.75
CA PHE A 107 -2.86 -1.83 5.49
C PHE A 107 -2.23 -0.68 6.28
N ASN A 108 -2.12 0.51 5.68
CA ASN A 108 -1.67 1.70 6.40
C ASN A 108 -2.61 2.06 7.56
N ALA A 109 -3.92 1.97 7.37
CA ALA A 109 -4.91 2.24 8.41
C ALA A 109 -4.79 1.24 9.58
N LEU A 110 -4.59 -0.04 9.29
CA LEU A 110 -4.36 -1.09 10.29
C LEU A 110 -3.08 -0.85 11.11
N LEU A 111 -1.97 -0.53 10.45
CA LEU A 111 -0.71 -0.22 11.14
C LEU A 111 -0.86 0.97 12.08
N ARG A 112 -1.57 1.99 11.66
CA ARG A 112 -1.85 3.16 12.47
C ARG A 112 -2.70 2.82 13.70
N ARG A 113 -3.79 2.06 13.52
CA ARG A 113 -4.65 1.63 14.64
C ARG A 113 -3.84 0.87 15.69
N ARG A 114 -2.97 -0.04 15.28
CA ARG A 114 -2.09 -0.80 16.19
C ARG A 114 -1.13 0.12 16.95
N ARG A 115 -0.52 1.11 16.29
CA ARG A 115 0.38 2.08 16.94
C ARG A 115 -0.35 2.95 17.96
N LEU A 116 -1.55 3.41 17.64
CA LEU A 116 -2.36 4.21 18.55
C LEU A 116 -2.81 3.40 19.77
N ALA A 117 -3.24 2.16 19.59
CA ALA A 117 -3.60 1.27 20.68
C ALA A 117 -2.40 1.05 21.63
N ALA A 118 -1.23 0.71 21.09
CA ALA A 118 -0.01 0.53 21.87
C ALA A 118 0.41 1.82 22.65
N ALA A 119 0.24 2.99 22.02
CA ALA A 119 0.53 4.26 22.67
C ALA A 119 -0.44 4.58 23.82
N LEU A 120 -1.73 4.25 23.65
CA LEU A 120 -2.74 4.42 24.72
C LEU A 120 -2.47 3.47 25.88
N GLU A 121 -2.15 2.20 25.61
CA GLU A 121 -1.78 1.25 26.67
C GLU A 121 -0.52 1.69 27.43
N ALA A 122 0.50 2.20 26.72
CA ALA A 122 1.71 2.70 27.35
C ALA A 122 1.41 3.90 28.27
N ARG A 123 0.54 4.82 27.83
CA ARG A 123 0.08 5.95 28.68
C ARG A 123 -0.67 5.47 29.91
N GLN A 124 -1.63 4.56 29.76
CA GLN A 124 -2.37 4.01 30.89
C GLN A 124 -1.46 3.34 31.92
N ARG A 125 -0.44 2.60 31.48
CA ARG A 125 0.56 1.99 32.38
C ARG A 125 1.40 3.06 33.08
N ALA A 126 1.80 4.11 32.39
CA ALA A 126 2.55 5.21 32.98
C ALA A 126 1.73 5.96 34.04
N ASP A 127 0.46 6.25 33.75
CA ASP A 127 -0.47 6.92 34.65
C ASP A 127 -0.75 6.05 35.90
N ALA A 128 -0.96 4.74 35.71
CA ALA A 128 -1.15 3.78 36.80
C ALA A 128 0.12 3.68 37.68
N GLY A 129 1.31 3.66 37.07
CA GLY A 129 2.57 3.69 37.80
C GLY A 129 2.79 4.97 38.58
N ALA A 130 2.44 6.12 38.01
CA ALA A 130 2.51 7.41 38.69
C ALA A 130 1.51 7.52 39.84
N ALA A 131 0.31 6.92 39.70
CA ALA A 131 -0.69 6.90 40.79
C ALA A 131 -0.30 5.95 41.91
N ALA A 132 0.45 4.89 41.63
CA ALA A 132 0.94 3.91 42.60
C ALA A 132 2.25 4.35 43.29
N ALA A 133 2.92 5.39 42.78
CA ALA A 133 4.12 5.93 43.42
C ALA A 133 3.78 6.53 44.79
N PRO A 134 4.51 6.17 45.86
CA PRO A 134 4.25 6.73 47.17
C PRO A 134 4.40 8.27 47.12
N ARG A 135 3.32 8.97 47.45
CA ARG A 135 3.39 10.42 47.64
C ARG A 135 4.35 10.64 48.80
N PHE A 136 5.54 11.11 48.49
CA PHE A 136 6.46 11.55 49.53
C PHE A 136 5.83 12.77 50.16
N GLU A 137 5.13 12.53 51.27
CA GLU A 137 4.55 13.58 52.12
C GLU A 137 5.72 14.43 52.59
N ALA A 138 5.82 15.63 52.05
CA ALA A 138 6.84 16.58 52.46
C ALA A 138 6.69 16.78 53.97
N ALA A 139 7.67 16.29 54.76
CA ALA A 139 7.70 16.43 56.19
C ALA A 139 7.44 17.89 56.53
N PRO A 140 6.57 18.19 57.55
CA PRO A 140 6.31 19.56 57.96
C PRO A 140 7.64 20.22 58.32
N ARG A 141 7.94 21.33 57.67
CA ARG A 141 9.08 22.17 58.08
C ARG A 141 8.83 22.57 59.54
N GLU A 142 9.55 21.96 60.46
CA GLU A 142 9.61 22.43 61.82
C GLU A 142 9.98 23.92 61.79
N ARG A 143 9.04 24.75 62.27
CA ARG A 143 9.30 26.14 62.43
C ARG A 143 10.28 26.23 63.57
N GLU A 144 11.50 26.63 63.29
CA GLU A 144 12.52 27.01 64.30
C GLU A 144 11.96 28.13 65.09
N PRO A 145 11.87 28.04 66.47
CA PRO A 145 11.42 29.14 67.34
C PRO A 145 12.53 30.18 67.43
N ALA A 146 12.17 31.46 67.31
CA ALA A 146 13.04 32.63 67.46
C ALA A 146 13.47 32.81 68.91
#